data_f242c658799415cb4394f3255d960f1c
#
_entry.id   f242c658799415cb4394f3255d960f1c
#
_cell.length_a   1.000
_cell.length_b   1.000
_cell.length_c   1.000
_cell.angle_alpha   90.00
_cell.angle_beta   90.00
_cell.angle_gamma   90.00
#
_symmetry.space_group_name_H-M   'P 1'
#
loop_
_entity.id
_entity.type
_entity.pdbx_description
1 polymer ?
#
loop_
_entity_poly.entity_id
_entity_poly.type
_entity_poly.pdbx_seq_one_letter_code
_entity_poly.pdbx_strand_id
1 'polypeptide(L)'
;MTADQVYGLIDFPLFLILGESLIAQYFPRRNYFWIRAVICFIAVIALNFLRDFSYVPIDWLNLAIQISFPLITFSLSLIGLSICFKATIPSILLAGTVGYCIQNFSYCLMSIIRISIGFDQSLWYYVIAILAPIFCSTYFTTYFIYLRNKDLRIGIDKIQEKRQILITLMALAGISILSCYAMMTSSKFDSKGMWYCTYSFDMIVGIIIVTTELELLRSRKNAIDKMKVQTLWEIDKRNYEKNAENMDFINVKMHDLKHRLDNLSTKVDKEELDSLKSSLDVFKFVNKTNCEALDMVLAEKEMKMVKSKIHFTCLVDASKINYIPKENLYSLFENSISNAIEAVTQLPESKRVIAVTSKDYGDYINIHIENYCDKDKVNTKIGITTKSDKSMHGFGLKSIEMMMKEYKGKMSIKLKEDIFSLDLLFPIQFEQTNFDN
;
A
#
# COMPACT_ATOMS: atom_id res chain seq x y z
N MET A 1 47.61 -4.42 -18.87
CA MET A 1 46.78 -4.07 -17.71
C MET A 1 47.07 -5.04 -16.61
N THR A 2 47.38 -4.59 -15.43
CA THR A 2 47.46 -5.44 -14.25
C THR A 2 46.05 -5.84 -13.76
N ALA A 3 45.95 -6.92 -12.97
CA ALA A 3 44.65 -7.33 -12.40
C ALA A 3 43.97 -6.21 -11.59
N ASP A 4 44.78 -5.38 -10.92
CA ASP A 4 44.31 -4.24 -10.12
C ASP A 4 43.67 -3.15 -10.99
N GLN A 5 44.26 -2.86 -12.15
CA GLN A 5 43.70 -1.90 -13.11
C GLN A 5 42.37 -2.40 -13.66
N VAL A 6 42.29 -3.69 -14.03
CA VAL A 6 41.04 -4.29 -14.53
C VAL A 6 39.96 -4.26 -13.47
N TYR A 7 40.32 -4.58 -12.20
CA TYR A 7 39.36 -4.53 -11.11
C TYR A 7 38.81 -3.10 -10.89
N GLY A 8 39.66 -2.09 -10.84
CA GLY A 8 39.26 -0.69 -10.63
C GLY A 8 38.33 -0.15 -11.73
N LEU A 9 38.24 -0.83 -12.90
CA LEU A 9 37.30 -0.48 -13.96
C LEU A 9 35.95 -1.20 -13.86
N ILE A 10 35.89 -2.33 -13.16
CA ILE A 10 34.70 -3.20 -13.10
C ILE A 10 33.93 -3.00 -11.79
N ASP A 11 34.61 -2.66 -10.69
CA ASP A 11 34.02 -2.60 -9.35
C ASP A 11 32.81 -1.64 -9.27
N PHE A 12 32.95 -0.40 -9.72
CA PHE A 12 31.92 0.60 -9.69
C PHE A 12 30.67 0.18 -10.49
N PRO A 13 30.75 -0.17 -11.80
CA PRO A 13 29.58 -0.57 -12.56
C PRO A 13 28.93 -1.86 -12.06
N LEU A 14 29.70 -2.81 -11.57
CA LEU A 14 29.18 -4.06 -11.05
C LEU A 14 28.32 -3.85 -9.79
N PHE A 15 28.87 -3.15 -8.79
CA PHE A 15 28.14 -2.89 -7.56
C PHE A 15 26.98 -1.91 -7.74
N LEU A 16 27.08 -0.97 -8.70
CA LEU A 16 25.97 -0.09 -9.09
C LEU A 16 24.78 -0.92 -9.61
N ILE A 17 24.99 -1.78 -10.61
CA ILE A 17 23.94 -2.61 -11.21
C ILE A 17 23.36 -3.59 -10.18
N LEU A 18 24.18 -4.16 -9.31
CA LEU A 18 23.70 -5.00 -8.21
C LEU A 18 22.82 -4.21 -7.24
N GLY A 19 23.22 -2.99 -6.86
CA GLY A 19 22.44 -2.11 -6.01
C GLY A 19 21.10 -1.72 -6.64
N GLU A 20 21.09 -1.38 -7.93
CA GLU A 20 19.88 -1.07 -8.70
C GLU A 20 18.90 -2.26 -8.74
N SER A 21 19.41 -3.49 -8.74
CA SER A 21 18.61 -4.70 -8.76
C SER A 21 17.67 -4.83 -7.56
N LEU A 22 17.99 -4.16 -6.44
CA LEU A 22 17.18 -4.16 -5.22
C LEU A 22 15.75 -3.69 -5.46
N ILE A 23 15.58 -2.67 -6.28
CA ILE A 23 14.28 -2.12 -6.67
C ILE A 23 13.81 -2.72 -8.00
N ALA A 24 14.71 -2.85 -8.97
CA ALA A 24 14.39 -3.31 -10.32
C ALA A 24 13.83 -4.75 -10.37
N GLN A 25 14.14 -5.61 -9.39
CA GLN A 25 13.55 -6.96 -9.30
C GLN A 25 12.02 -6.97 -9.24
N TYR A 26 11.38 -5.86 -8.84
CA TYR A 26 9.92 -5.71 -8.76
C TYR A 26 9.30 -5.15 -10.05
N PHE A 27 10.12 -4.78 -11.03
CA PHE A 27 9.62 -4.27 -12.30
C PHE A 27 9.21 -5.40 -13.25
N PRO A 28 8.15 -5.24 -14.03
CA PRO A 28 7.79 -6.20 -15.06
C PRO A 28 8.89 -6.23 -16.14
N ARG A 29 9.35 -7.43 -16.47
CA ARG A 29 10.40 -7.63 -17.46
C ARG A 29 9.85 -7.45 -18.89
N ARG A 30 10.70 -6.94 -19.78
CA ARG A 30 10.40 -6.91 -21.23
C ARG A 30 10.76 -8.26 -21.88
N ASN A 31 10.21 -8.52 -23.07
CA ASN A 31 10.58 -9.68 -23.85
C ASN A 31 12.08 -9.72 -24.12
N TYR A 32 12.66 -10.92 -24.14
CA TYR A 32 14.12 -11.13 -24.30
C TYR A 32 14.97 -10.43 -23.21
N PHE A 33 14.47 -10.38 -21.99
CA PHE A 33 15.11 -9.71 -20.84
C PHE A 33 16.59 -10.07 -20.68
N TRP A 34 16.94 -11.36 -20.68
CA TRP A 34 18.30 -11.81 -20.45
C TRP A 34 19.28 -11.34 -21.53
N ILE A 35 18.87 -11.36 -22.80
CA ILE A 35 19.71 -10.89 -23.92
C ILE A 35 19.96 -9.38 -23.76
N ARG A 36 18.91 -8.60 -23.47
CA ARG A 36 19.02 -7.15 -23.23
C ARG A 36 19.91 -6.85 -22.04
N ALA A 37 19.73 -7.57 -20.91
CA ALA A 37 20.51 -7.38 -19.70
C ALA A 37 22.01 -7.63 -19.94
N VAL A 38 22.37 -8.70 -20.66
CA VAL A 38 23.77 -9.00 -21.01
C VAL A 38 24.36 -7.92 -21.91
N ILE A 39 23.64 -7.49 -22.95
CA ILE A 39 24.11 -6.42 -23.83
C ILE A 39 24.33 -5.11 -23.08
N CYS A 40 23.38 -4.69 -22.23
CA CYS A 40 23.51 -3.48 -21.43
C CYS A 40 24.66 -3.58 -20.42
N PHE A 41 24.83 -4.74 -19.77
CA PHE A 41 25.92 -4.99 -18.84
C PHE A 41 27.28 -4.87 -19.54
N ILE A 42 27.46 -5.49 -20.71
CA ILE A 42 28.68 -5.38 -21.49
C ILE A 42 28.92 -3.94 -21.91
N ALA A 43 27.90 -3.19 -22.34
CA ALA A 43 28.03 -1.81 -22.75
C ALA A 43 28.50 -0.90 -21.60
N VAL A 44 27.94 -1.11 -20.37
CA VAL A 44 28.34 -0.35 -19.18
C VAL A 44 29.80 -0.66 -18.79
N ILE A 45 30.21 -1.92 -18.84
CA ILE A 45 31.61 -2.28 -18.56
C ILE A 45 32.54 -1.74 -19.64
N ALA A 46 32.20 -1.89 -20.92
CA ALA A 46 33.03 -1.42 -22.03
C ALA A 46 33.30 0.09 -21.95
N LEU A 47 32.31 0.89 -21.51
CA LEU A 47 32.49 2.33 -21.29
C LEU A 47 33.58 2.59 -20.26
N ASN A 48 33.63 1.85 -19.17
CA ASN A 48 34.63 2.07 -18.13
C ASN A 48 36.05 1.71 -18.60
N PHE A 49 36.20 0.76 -19.52
CA PHE A 49 37.52 0.48 -20.14
C PHE A 49 38.01 1.65 -20.97
N LEU A 50 37.13 2.46 -21.56
CA LEU A 50 37.53 3.69 -22.29
C LEU A 50 38.13 4.75 -21.38
N ARG A 51 37.87 4.73 -20.08
CA ARG A 51 38.43 5.68 -19.12
C ARG A 51 39.94 5.64 -19.07
N ASP A 52 40.54 4.46 -19.14
CA ASP A 52 42.01 4.33 -19.12
C ASP A 52 42.71 4.95 -20.36
N PHE A 53 42.00 5.00 -21.50
CA PHE A 53 42.53 5.61 -22.73
C PHE A 53 42.32 7.12 -22.77
N SER A 54 41.58 7.71 -21.82
CA SER A 54 41.21 9.12 -21.80
C SER A 54 42.14 9.98 -20.91
N TYR A 55 43.27 9.45 -20.46
CA TYR A 55 44.24 10.23 -19.68
C TYR A 55 44.80 11.42 -20.51
N VAL A 56 44.63 12.63 -20.00
CA VAL A 56 45.12 13.85 -20.60
C VAL A 56 46.06 14.50 -19.58
N PRO A 57 47.27 14.95 -20.00
CA PRO A 57 48.27 15.55 -19.12
C PRO A 57 47.91 16.97 -18.66
N ILE A 58 46.64 17.35 -18.69
CA ILE A 58 46.11 18.64 -18.25
C ILE A 58 45.26 18.35 -16.98
N ASP A 59 45.72 18.82 -15.83
CA ASP A 59 45.14 18.47 -14.53
C ASP A 59 43.64 18.73 -14.41
N TRP A 60 43.15 19.89 -14.80
CA TRP A 60 41.75 20.24 -14.73
C TRP A 60 40.88 19.41 -15.69
N LEU A 61 41.38 19.09 -16.89
CA LEU A 61 40.67 18.30 -17.88
C LEU A 61 40.61 16.84 -17.45
N ASN A 62 41.69 16.31 -16.89
CA ASN A 62 41.73 14.95 -16.33
C ASN A 62 40.77 14.81 -15.16
N LEU A 63 40.71 15.83 -14.29
CA LEU A 63 39.72 15.89 -13.21
C LEU A 63 38.26 15.87 -13.74
N ALA A 64 37.99 16.70 -14.75
CA ALA A 64 36.66 16.73 -15.38
C ALA A 64 36.27 15.39 -16.01
N ILE A 65 37.22 14.71 -16.66
CA ILE A 65 37.02 13.36 -17.20
C ILE A 65 36.70 12.36 -16.07
N GLN A 66 37.50 12.35 -15.00
CA GLN A 66 37.29 11.44 -13.88
C GLN A 66 35.94 11.61 -13.21
N ILE A 67 35.39 12.79 -13.13
CA ILE A 67 34.07 13.11 -12.59
C ILE A 67 32.95 12.71 -13.56
N SER A 68 33.16 12.96 -14.87
CA SER A 68 32.11 12.67 -15.86
C SER A 68 31.85 11.17 -16.07
N PHE A 69 32.87 10.31 -15.96
CA PHE A 69 32.74 8.88 -16.18
C PHE A 69 31.72 8.19 -15.23
N PRO A 70 31.75 8.41 -13.93
CA PRO A 70 30.73 7.85 -13.04
C PRO A 70 29.30 8.31 -13.39
N LEU A 71 29.14 9.59 -13.77
CA LEU A 71 27.84 10.14 -14.18
C LEU A 71 27.34 9.52 -15.50
N ILE A 72 28.24 9.35 -16.47
CA ILE A 72 27.91 8.70 -17.75
C ILE A 72 27.58 7.22 -17.51
N THR A 73 28.36 6.51 -16.67
CA THR A 73 28.11 5.13 -16.30
C THR A 73 26.75 4.96 -15.62
N PHE A 74 26.41 5.84 -14.68
CA PHE A 74 25.11 5.88 -14.03
C PHE A 74 23.97 6.15 -15.03
N SER A 75 24.15 7.11 -15.93
CA SER A 75 23.15 7.42 -16.98
C SER A 75 22.94 6.24 -17.91
N LEU A 76 24.01 5.54 -18.28
CA LEU A 76 23.95 4.36 -19.13
C LEU A 76 23.26 3.17 -18.42
N SER A 77 23.50 2.99 -17.11
CA SER A 77 22.79 1.95 -16.32
C SER A 77 21.29 2.21 -16.27
N LEU A 78 20.85 3.48 -16.09
CA LEU A 78 19.43 3.87 -16.15
C LEU A 78 18.80 3.58 -17.52
N ILE A 79 19.51 3.87 -18.60
CA ILE A 79 19.08 3.52 -19.98
C ILE A 79 18.96 2.00 -20.08
N GLY A 80 19.93 1.24 -19.57
CA GLY A 80 19.87 -0.23 -19.50
C GLY A 80 18.64 -0.74 -18.76
N LEU A 81 18.31 -0.17 -17.60
CA LEU A 81 17.09 -0.50 -16.87
C LEU A 81 15.82 -0.22 -17.71
N SER A 82 15.78 0.91 -18.44
CA SER A 82 14.64 1.26 -19.29
C SER A 82 14.44 0.30 -20.48
N ILE A 83 15.53 -0.25 -20.98
CA ILE A 83 15.53 -1.23 -22.06
C ILE A 83 15.08 -2.61 -21.54
N CYS A 84 15.46 -2.99 -20.32
CA CYS A 84 15.20 -4.29 -19.74
C CYS A 84 13.80 -4.43 -19.11
N PHE A 85 13.25 -3.34 -18.55
CA PHE A 85 12.03 -3.37 -17.76
C PHE A 85 10.92 -2.46 -18.33
N LYS A 86 9.66 -2.81 -18.00
CA LYS A 86 8.47 -1.98 -18.29
C LYS A 86 8.18 -1.13 -17.05
N ALA A 87 8.90 -0.04 -16.86
CA ALA A 87 8.71 0.87 -15.73
C ALA A 87 8.70 2.32 -16.22
N THR A 88 8.12 3.21 -15.43
CA THR A 88 8.13 4.66 -15.71
C THR A 88 9.51 5.25 -15.44
N ILE A 89 9.82 6.38 -16.05
CA ILE A 89 11.10 7.08 -15.83
C ILE A 89 11.35 7.37 -14.35
N PRO A 90 10.40 7.92 -13.57
CA PRO A 90 10.59 8.13 -12.13
C PRO A 90 10.88 6.84 -11.34
N SER A 91 10.29 5.71 -11.74
CA SER A 91 10.57 4.41 -11.10
C SER A 91 11.99 3.92 -11.38
N ILE A 92 12.47 4.11 -12.60
CA ILE A 92 13.84 3.79 -13.00
C ILE A 92 14.83 4.67 -12.24
N LEU A 93 14.55 5.97 -12.13
CA LEU A 93 15.36 6.92 -11.37
C LEU A 93 15.42 6.53 -9.88
N LEU A 94 14.30 6.11 -9.28
CA LEU A 94 14.29 5.60 -7.91
C LEU A 94 15.24 4.40 -7.75
N ALA A 95 15.17 3.42 -8.67
CA ALA A 95 16.04 2.25 -8.62
C ALA A 95 17.52 2.64 -8.74
N GLY A 96 17.84 3.55 -9.65
CA GLY A 96 19.17 4.07 -9.84
C GLY A 96 19.69 4.82 -8.61
N THR A 97 18.90 5.76 -8.06
CA THR A 97 19.28 6.54 -6.88
C THR A 97 19.57 5.66 -5.68
N VAL A 98 18.69 4.71 -5.37
CA VAL A 98 18.88 3.78 -4.26
C VAL A 98 20.09 2.89 -4.50
N GLY A 99 20.26 2.36 -5.72
CA GLY A 99 21.41 1.54 -6.09
C GLY A 99 22.73 2.29 -5.95
N TYR A 100 22.77 3.53 -6.43
CA TYR A 100 23.94 4.39 -6.32
C TYR A 100 24.29 4.72 -4.86
N CYS A 101 23.29 5.04 -4.03
CA CYS A 101 23.52 5.30 -2.61
C CYS A 101 24.06 4.07 -1.86
N ILE A 102 23.54 2.86 -2.15
CA ILE A 102 24.06 1.61 -1.56
C ILE A 102 25.51 1.35 -1.96
N GLN A 103 25.81 1.52 -3.25
CA GLN A 103 27.16 1.35 -3.78
C GLN A 103 28.12 2.35 -3.14
N ASN A 104 27.74 3.66 -3.14
CA ASN A 104 28.57 4.72 -2.58
C ASN A 104 28.80 4.57 -1.08
N PHE A 105 27.77 4.22 -0.31
CA PHE A 105 27.89 3.95 1.12
C PHE A 105 28.90 2.81 1.39
N SER A 106 28.79 1.72 0.64
CA SER A 106 29.67 0.56 0.79
C SER A 106 31.13 0.91 0.45
N TYR A 107 31.31 1.71 -0.60
CA TYR A 107 32.64 2.19 -1.00
C TYR A 107 33.26 3.14 0.03
N CYS A 108 32.49 4.09 0.57
CA CYS A 108 32.96 5.01 1.60
C CYS A 108 33.37 4.27 2.88
N LEU A 109 32.53 3.32 3.34
CA LEU A 109 32.82 2.51 4.52
C LEU A 109 34.09 1.65 4.34
N MET A 110 34.23 1.02 3.17
CA MET A 110 35.45 0.28 2.82
C MET A 110 36.68 1.20 2.81
N SER A 111 36.55 2.41 2.26
CA SER A 111 37.63 3.39 2.20
C SER A 111 38.06 3.87 3.60
N ILE A 112 37.14 4.08 4.51
CA ILE A 112 37.42 4.39 5.93
C ILE A 112 38.19 3.24 6.58
N ILE A 113 37.75 2.01 6.40
CA ILE A 113 38.42 0.80 6.95
C ILE A 113 39.85 0.70 6.39
N ARG A 114 40.02 0.87 5.09
CA ARG A 114 41.31 0.84 4.41
C ARG A 114 42.30 1.86 4.99
N ILE A 115 41.87 3.12 5.15
CA ILE A 115 42.71 4.18 5.71
C ILE A 115 43.09 3.89 7.16
N SER A 116 42.17 3.31 7.93
CA SER A 116 42.39 2.96 9.35
C SER A 116 43.41 1.85 9.52
N ILE A 117 43.38 0.83 8.67
CA ILE A 117 44.23 -0.34 8.75
C ILE A 117 45.58 -0.09 8.04
N GLY A 118 45.65 0.90 7.14
CA GLY A 118 46.85 1.21 6.37
C GLY A 118 47.15 0.21 5.24
N PHE A 119 46.12 -0.41 4.66
CA PHE A 119 46.27 -1.35 3.56
C PHE A 119 46.75 -0.65 2.27
N ASP A 120 47.73 -1.27 1.58
CA ASP A 120 48.18 -0.87 0.27
C ASP A 120 47.08 -1.14 -0.78
N GLN A 121 46.93 -0.21 -1.74
CA GLN A 121 45.94 -0.31 -2.83
C GLN A 121 46.23 -1.45 -3.81
N SER A 122 47.44 -2.01 -3.77
CA SER A 122 47.92 -2.99 -4.75
C SER A 122 47.28 -4.38 -4.67
N LEU A 123 46.48 -4.67 -3.63
CA LEU A 123 45.98 -6.01 -3.36
C LEU A 123 44.46 -6.07 -3.58
N TRP A 124 44.01 -6.10 -4.85
CA TRP A 124 42.62 -6.13 -5.28
C TRP A 124 41.73 -7.19 -4.58
N TYR A 125 42.28 -8.34 -4.25
CA TYR A 125 41.57 -9.41 -3.55
C TYR A 125 41.14 -9.04 -2.12
N TYR A 126 41.90 -8.20 -1.43
CA TYR A 126 41.51 -7.68 -0.11
C TYR A 126 40.38 -6.67 -0.24
N VAL A 127 40.38 -5.84 -1.31
CA VAL A 127 39.30 -4.90 -1.59
C VAL A 127 38.00 -5.66 -1.82
N ILE A 128 38.03 -6.74 -2.60
CA ILE A 128 36.85 -7.60 -2.78
C ILE A 128 36.44 -8.27 -1.45
N ALA A 129 37.39 -8.81 -0.69
CA ALA A 129 37.10 -9.50 0.55
C ALA A 129 36.44 -8.60 1.62
N ILE A 130 36.69 -7.29 1.57
CA ILE A 130 36.08 -6.31 2.49
C ILE A 130 34.82 -5.68 1.86
N LEU A 131 34.89 -5.23 0.62
CA LEU A 131 33.81 -4.50 -0.04
C LEU A 131 32.57 -5.37 -0.28
N ALA A 132 32.75 -6.61 -0.73
CA ALA A 132 31.60 -7.48 -1.03
C ALA A 132 30.75 -7.82 0.21
N PRO A 133 31.31 -8.20 1.38
CA PRO A 133 30.51 -8.37 2.59
C PRO A 133 29.81 -7.10 3.06
N ILE A 134 30.49 -5.93 2.98
CA ILE A 134 29.90 -4.63 3.33
C ILE A 134 28.71 -4.35 2.41
N PHE A 135 28.90 -4.50 1.08
CA PHE A 135 27.83 -4.30 0.11
C PHE A 135 26.65 -5.25 0.35
N CYS A 136 26.92 -6.54 0.57
CA CYS A 136 25.87 -7.49 0.90
C CYS A 136 25.10 -7.10 2.17
N SER A 137 25.83 -6.69 3.22
CA SER A 137 25.23 -6.24 4.48
C SER A 137 24.33 -5.01 4.26
N THR A 138 24.80 -3.98 3.55
CA THR A 138 24.00 -2.78 3.25
C THR A 138 22.81 -3.08 2.35
N TYR A 139 22.98 -3.94 1.35
CA TYR A 139 21.91 -4.39 0.47
C TYR A 139 20.80 -5.12 1.24
N PHE A 140 21.16 -6.12 2.05
CA PHE A 140 20.19 -6.87 2.84
C PHE A 140 19.55 -6.03 3.93
N THR A 141 20.29 -5.14 4.58
CA THR A 141 19.73 -4.22 5.59
C THR A 141 18.68 -3.32 4.97
N THR A 142 18.96 -2.71 3.81
CA THR A 142 18.00 -1.89 3.06
C THR A 142 16.78 -2.70 2.65
N TYR A 143 16.97 -3.94 2.16
CA TYR A 143 15.87 -4.84 1.83
C TYR A 143 14.98 -5.13 3.04
N PHE A 144 15.56 -5.54 4.18
CA PHE A 144 14.80 -5.93 5.37
C PHE A 144 14.06 -4.77 6.01
N ILE A 145 14.69 -3.59 6.10
CA ILE A 145 14.06 -2.41 6.72
C ILE A 145 12.91 -1.88 5.86
N TYR A 146 13.08 -1.80 4.55
CA TYR A 146 12.20 -1.05 3.68
C TYR A 146 11.35 -1.88 2.73
N LEU A 147 11.91 -2.95 2.15
CA LEU A 147 11.28 -3.72 1.08
C LEU A 147 10.69 -5.06 1.50
N ARG A 148 10.88 -5.48 2.74
CA ARG A 148 10.26 -6.71 3.28
C ARG A 148 8.73 -6.63 3.27
N ASN A 149 8.17 -5.46 3.47
CA ASN A 149 6.72 -5.24 3.40
C ASN A 149 6.23 -5.36 1.94
N LYS A 150 5.47 -6.43 1.64
CA LYS A 150 4.91 -6.71 0.30
C LYS A 150 4.07 -5.55 -0.24
N ASP A 151 3.43 -4.84 0.65
CA ASP A 151 2.54 -3.74 0.28
C ASP A 151 3.28 -2.53 -0.32
N LEU A 152 4.51 -2.25 0.08
CA LEU A 152 5.30 -1.15 -0.49
C LEU A 152 5.82 -1.47 -1.91
N ARG A 153 5.79 -2.73 -2.32
CA ARG A 153 6.25 -3.17 -3.65
C ARG A 153 5.22 -2.94 -4.75
N ILE A 154 3.94 -2.80 -4.37
CA ILE A 154 2.83 -2.66 -5.33
C ILE A 154 2.86 -1.26 -5.94
N GLY A 155 3.02 -1.20 -7.26
CA GLY A 155 2.99 0.06 -8.01
C GLY A 155 4.29 0.86 -8.03
N ILE A 156 5.41 0.30 -7.52
CA ILE A 156 6.75 0.93 -7.64
C ILE A 156 7.13 1.15 -9.13
N ASP A 157 6.69 0.29 -10.02
CA ASP A 157 6.92 0.37 -11.47
C ASP A 157 6.14 1.50 -12.17
N LYS A 158 5.16 2.12 -11.48
CA LYS A 158 4.19 3.10 -12.04
C LYS A 158 4.26 4.48 -11.40
N ILE A 159 5.36 4.84 -10.78
CA ILE A 159 5.54 6.17 -10.20
C ILE A 159 5.51 7.22 -11.30
N GLN A 160 4.76 8.31 -11.13
CA GLN A 160 4.60 9.37 -12.13
C GLN A 160 5.01 10.77 -11.63
N GLU A 161 5.51 10.88 -10.41
CA GLU A 161 5.79 12.19 -9.83
C GLU A 161 7.10 12.81 -10.31
N LYS A 162 7.02 14.06 -10.74
CA LYS A 162 8.18 14.86 -11.17
C LYS A 162 9.18 15.15 -10.04
N ARG A 163 8.74 15.11 -8.77
CA ARG A 163 9.60 15.30 -7.60
C ARG A 163 10.72 14.28 -7.52
N GLN A 164 10.49 13.05 -8.01
CA GLN A 164 11.51 12.01 -8.08
C GLN A 164 12.72 12.44 -8.89
N ILE A 165 12.49 13.08 -10.03
CA ILE A 165 13.55 13.59 -10.90
C ILE A 165 14.41 14.62 -10.14
N LEU A 166 13.76 15.53 -9.41
CA LEU A 166 14.45 16.55 -8.65
C LEU A 166 15.33 15.95 -7.54
N ILE A 167 14.79 15.00 -6.77
CA ILE A 167 15.53 14.35 -5.68
C ILE A 167 16.75 13.59 -6.23
N THR A 168 16.57 12.83 -7.33
CA THR A 168 17.67 12.12 -7.98
C THR A 168 18.77 13.09 -8.44
N LEU A 169 18.40 14.20 -9.07
CA LEU A 169 19.36 15.21 -9.53
C LEU A 169 20.10 15.86 -8.36
N MET A 170 19.39 16.21 -7.28
CA MET A 170 20.00 16.78 -6.06
C MET A 170 20.95 15.76 -5.39
N ALA A 171 20.57 14.48 -5.33
CA ALA A 171 21.40 13.42 -4.78
C ALA A 171 22.71 13.27 -5.55
N LEU A 172 22.61 13.14 -6.87
CA LEU A 172 23.77 13.01 -7.75
C LEU A 172 24.69 14.24 -7.68
N ALA A 173 24.12 15.45 -7.72
CA ALA A 173 24.87 16.69 -7.62
C ALA A 173 25.60 16.79 -6.25
N GLY A 174 24.92 16.49 -5.15
CA GLY A 174 25.50 16.55 -3.80
C GLY A 174 26.69 15.61 -3.65
N ILE A 175 26.53 14.33 -3.99
CA ILE A 175 27.60 13.33 -3.89
C ILE A 175 28.75 13.68 -4.85
N SER A 176 28.45 14.11 -6.09
CA SER A 176 29.48 14.48 -7.06
C SER A 176 30.30 15.71 -6.63
N ILE A 177 29.66 16.74 -6.07
CA ILE A 177 30.35 17.93 -5.56
C ILE A 177 31.28 17.57 -4.40
N LEU A 178 30.82 16.71 -3.47
CA LEU A 178 31.63 16.26 -2.35
C LEU A 178 32.81 15.42 -2.78
N SER A 179 32.61 14.48 -3.70
CA SER A 179 33.68 13.68 -4.28
C SER A 179 34.72 14.55 -5.00
N CYS A 180 34.30 15.60 -5.73
CA CYS A 180 35.19 16.59 -6.35
C CYS A 180 35.99 17.34 -5.30
N TYR A 181 35.33 17.84 -4.26
CA TYR A 181 35.98 18.58 -3.19
C TYR A 181 37.05 17.72 -2.50
N ALA A 182 36.72 16.44 -2.22
CA ALA A 182 37.69 15.48 -1.66
C ALA A 182 38.91 15.30 -2.55
N MET A 183 38.74 15.14 -3.86
CA MET A 183 39.84 15.02 -4.83
C MET A 183 40.73 16.28 -4.89
N MET A 184 40.11 17.44 -4.92
CA MET A 184 40.85 18.73 -4.98
C MET A 184 41.66 19.01 -3.71
N THR A 185 41.14 18.59 -2.55
CA THR A 185 41.80 18.83 -1.26
C THR A 185 42.84 17.79 -0.92
N SER A 186 42.70 16.55 -1.40
CA SER A 186 43.67 15.49 -1.19
C SER A 186 45.04 15.78 -1.77
N SER A 187 45.09 16.51 -2.89
CA SER A 187 46.36 16.93 -3.50
C SER A 187 47.08 18.03 -2.71
N LYS A 188 46.37 18.75 -1.83
CA LYS A 188 46.92 19.89 -1.07
C LYS A 188 47.17 19.60 0.42
N PHE A 189 46.44 18.65 0.99
CA PHE A 189 46.49 18.30 2.41
C PHE A 189 46.58 16.80 2.57
N ASP A 190 47.75 16.29 2.88
CA ASP A 190 47.97 14.87 3.19
C ASP A 190 47.48 14.51 4.61
N SER A 191 46.22 14.84 4.94
CA SER A 191 45.68 14.57 6.25
C SER A 191 44.59 13.46 6.17
N LYS A 192 44.85 12.31 6.84
CA LYS A 192 43.89 11.22 6.99
C LYS A 192 42.54 11.70 7.55
N GLY A 193 42.56 12.71 8.43
CA GLY A 193 41.36 13.29 9.05
C GLY A 193 40.37 13.85 8.03
N MET A 194 40.87 14.48 6.95
CA MET A 194 40.01 15.06 5.91
C MET A 194 39.28 13.96 5.11
N TRP A 195 39.95 12.87 4.80
CA TRP A 195 39.31 11.71 4.15
C TRP A 195 38.23 11.06 5.00
N TYR A 196 38.46 10.92 6.31
CA TYR A 196 37.42 10.42 7.23
C TYR A 196 36.18 11.32 7.25
N CYS A 197 36.39 12.65 7.31
CA CYS A 197 35.28 13.60 7.29
C CYS A 197 34.48 13.49 5.99
N THR A 198 35.16 13.45 4.84
CA THR A 198 34.49 13.39 3.52
C THR A 198 33.69 12.10 3.35
N TYR A 199 34.30 10.95 3.58
CA TYR A 199 33.59 9.68 3.44
C TYR A 199 32.43 9.54 4.44
N SER A 200 32.59 10.02 5.69
CA SER A 200 31.51 10.02 6.66
C SER A 200 30.36 10.91 6.24
N PHE A 201 30.65 12.07 5.66
CA PHE A 201 29.62 12.99 5.16
C PHE A 201 28.86 12.39 3.95
N ASP A 202 29.56 11.78 2.99
CA ASP A 202 28.94 11.09 1.85
C ASP A 202 28.02 9.96 2.30
N MET A 203 28.44 9.20 3.33
CA MET A 203 27.59 8.14 3.92
C MET A 203 26.30 8.71 4.53
N ILE A 204 26.41 9.80 5.30
CA ILE A 204 25.24 10.46 5.92
C ILE A 204 24.29 10.98 4.86
N VAL A 205 24.80 11.65 3.82
CA VAL A 205 24.00 12.15 2.69
C VAL A 205 23.28 10.98 1.99
N GLY A 206 23.99 9.89 1.71
CA GLY A 206 23.41 8.69 1.11
C GLY A 206 22.26 8.09 1.95
N ILE A 207 22.42 8.00 3.26
CA ILE A 207 21.38 7.52 4.18
C ILE A 207 20.16 8.44 4.14
N ILE A 208 20.37 9.77 4.21
CA ILE A 208 19.26 10.76 4.17
C ILE A 208 18.48 10.61 2.86
N ILE A 209 19.17 10.47 1.72
CA ILE A 209 18.53 10.31 0.42
C ILE A 209 17.68 9.04 0.39
N VAL A 210 18.24 7.88 0.76
CA VAL A 210 17.52 6.60 0.75
C VAL A 210 16.31 6.64 1.68
N THR A 211 16.47 7.17 2.89
CA THR A 211 15.35 7.28 3.85
C THR A 211 14.26 8.19 3.33
N THR A 212 14.60 9.35 2.76
CA THR A 212 13.63 10.29 2.17
C THR A 212 12.86 9.65 1.01
N GLU A 213 13.56 8.97 0.09
CA GLU A 213 12.94 8.28 -1.05
C GLU A 213 11.94 7.19 -0.60
N LEU A 214 12.31 6.41 0.38
CA LEU A 214 11.49 5.32 0.87
C LEU A 214 10.31 5.80 1.72
N GLU A 215 10.47 6.89 2.48
CA GLU A 215 9.35 7.54 3.17
C GLU A 215 8.36 8.20 2.18
N LEU A 216 8.85 8.77 1.07
CA LEU A 216 7.96 9.24 0.00
C LEU A 216 7.12 8.11 -0.60
N LEU A 217 7.71 6.92 -0.82
CA LEU A 217 6.95 5.75 -1.28
C LEU A 217 5.85 5.35 -0.28
N ARG A 218 6.13 5.35 1.01
CA ARG A 218 5.15 5.07 2.07
C ARG A 218 4.03 6.10 2.10
N SER A 219 4.39 7.37 2.06
CA SER A 219 3.41 8.48 2.06
C SER A 219 2.46 8.39 0.87
N ARG A 220 2.99 8.12 -0.34
CA ARG A 220 2.18 7.92 -1.55
C ARG A 220 1.20 6.78 -1.42
N LYS A 221 1.67 5.64 -0.93
CA LYS A 221 0.79 4.49 -0.74
C LYS A 221 -0.35 4.83 0.21
N ASN A 222 -0.04 5.45 1.35
CA ASN A 222 -1.04 5.87 2.32
C ASN A 222 -2.05 6.84 1.69
N ALA A 223 -1.59 7.78 0.85
CA ALA A 223 -2.46 8.70 0.14
C ALA A 223 -3.39 7.97 -0.85
N ILE A 224 -2.85 7.03 -1.66
CA ILE A 224 -3.65 6.23 -2.59
C ILE A 224 -4.68 5.38 -1.85
N ASP A 225 -4.30 4.73 -0.75
CA ASP A 225 -5.21 3.93 0.05
C ASP A 225 -6.32 4.80 0.67
N LYS A 226 -5.97 6.02 1.14
CA LYS A 226 -6.95 6.98 1.64
C LYS A 226 -7.94 7.42 0.54
N MET A 227 -7.44 7.76 -0.64
CA MET A 227 -8.30 8.14 -1.78
C MET A 227 -9.26 7.01 -2.19
N LYS A 228 -8.77 5.75 -2.21
CA LYS A 228 -9.63 4.60 -2.51
C LYS A 228 -10.78 4.45 -1.52
N VAL A 229 -10.49 4.60 -0.23
CA VAL A 229 -11.53 4.51 0.81
C VAL A 229 -12.53 5.65 0.67
N GLN A 230 -12.08 6.88 0.42
CA GLN A 230 -12.96 8.02 0.17
C GLN A 230 -13.87 7.80 -1.05
N THR A 231 -13.33 7.27 -2.15
CA THR A 231 -14.14 6.95 -3.34
C THR A 231 -15.20 5.90 -3.04
N LEU A 232 -14.88 4.86 -2.23
CA LEU A 232 -15.86 3.86 -1.82
C LEU A 232 -16.97 4.48 -0.96
N TRP A 233 -16.63 5.38 -0.05
CA TRP A 233 -17.62 6.11 0.75
C TRP A 233 -18.57 6.94 -0.12
N GLU A 234 -18.04 7.63 -1.14
CA GLU A 234 -18.87 8.39 -2.07
C GLU A 234 -19.82 7.49 -2.87
N ILE A 235 -19.37 6.30 -3.27
CA ILE A 235 -20.21 5.32 -3.95
C ILE A 235 -21.30 4.82 -3.01
N ASP A 236 -20.95 4.45 -1.77
CA ASP A 236 -21.90 3.97 -0.77
C ASP A 236 -22.94 5.05 -0.43
N LYS A 237 -22.53 6.31 -0.29
CA LYS A 237 -23.43 7.44 -0.06
C LYS A 237 -24.43 7.59 -1.20
N ARG A 238 -23.99 7.55 -2.46
CA ARG A 238 -24.89 7.62 -3.63
C ARG A 238 -25.84 6.43 -3.68
N ASN A 239 -25.38 5.24 -3.31
CA ASN A 239 -26.23 4.06 -3.25
C ASN A 239 -27.30 4.21 -2.16
N TYR A 240 -26.93 4.76 -0.99
CA TYR A 240 -27.88 5.08 0.07
C TYR A 240 -28.98 6.05 -0.44
N GLU A 241 -28.58 7.20 -1.01
CA GLU A 241 -29.51 8.21 -1.53
C GLU A 241 -30.50 7.58 -2.55
N LYS A 242 -29.96 6.79 -3.50
CA LYS A 242 -30.77 6.10 -4.51
C LYS A 242 -31.71 5.05 -3.91
N ASN A 243 -31.25 4.30 -2.91
CA ASN A 243 -32.06 3.27 -2.25
C ASN A 243 -33.14 3.91 -1.36
N ALA A 244 -32.86 5.05 -0.72
CA ALA A 244 -33.84 5.82 0.03
C ALA A 244 -34.98 6.29 -0.89
N GLU A 245 -34.66 6.90 -2.04
CA GLU A 245 -35.67 7.32 -3.03
C GLU A 245 -36.53 6.14 -3.53
N ASN A 246 -35.88 4.99 -3.81
CA ASN A 246 -36.59 3.78 -4.24
C ASN A 246 -37.54 3.23 -3.15
N MET A 247 -37.13 3.26 -1.89
CA MET A 247 -37.94 2.80 -0.76
C MET A 247 -39.13 3.70 -0.52
N ASP A 248 -38.94 5.01 -0.59
CA ASP A 248 -40.05 5.96 -0.51
C ASP A 248 -41.06 5.73 -1.63
N PHE A 249 -40.62 5.51 -2.86
CA PHE A 249 -41.50 5.17 -3.97
C PHE A 249 -42.26 3.85 -3.74
N ILE A 250 -41.59 2.82 -3.25
CA ILE A 250 -42.21 1.52 -2.92
C ILE A 250 -43.26 1.72 -1.81
N ASN A 251 -42.94 2.45 -0.75
CA ASN A 251 -43.83 2.72 0.37
C ASN A 251 -45.13 3.44 -0.10
N VAL A 252 -44.98 4.46 -0.95
CA VAL A 252 -46.13 5.17 -1.55
C VAL A 252 -47.00 4.21 -2.39
N LYS A 253 -46.37 3.36 -3.22
CA LYS A 253 -47.10 2.37 -4.05
C LYS A 253 -47.79 1.30 -3.23
N MET A 254 -47.15 0.86 -2.15
CA MET A 254 -47.74 -0.11 -1.22
C MET A 254 -48.94 0.47 -0.47
N HIS A 255 -48.86 1.73 -0.06
CA HIS A 255 -49.96 2.43 0.55
C HIS A 255 -51.15 2.53 -0.41
N ASP A 256 -50.89 2.91 -1.67
CA ASP A 256 -51.94 2.96 -2.72
C ASP A 256 -52.58 1.59 -2.99
N LEU A 257 -51.76 0.51 -3.02
CA LEU A 257 -52.27 -0.85 -3.19
C LEU A 257 -53.13 -1.27 -2.01
N LYS A 258 -52.74 -0.98 -0.78
CA LYS A 258 -53.51 -1.27 0.43
C LYS A 258 -54.86 -0.58 0.41
N HIS A 259 -54.88 0.73 0.06
CA HIS A 259 -56.13 1.47 -0.10
C HIS A 259 -57.03 0.91 -1.21
N ARG A 260 -56.51 0.45 -2.33
CA ARG A 260 -57.29 -0.20 -3.40
C ARG A 260 -57.83 -1.54 -2.96
N LEU A 261 -57.06 -2.33 -2.20
CA LEU A 261 -57.52 -3.61 -1.64
C LEU A 261 -58.62 -3.42 -0.58
N ASP A 262 -58.50 -2.39 0.26
CA ASP A 262 -59.56 -2.06 1.24
C ASP A 262 -60.89 -1.64 0.56
N ASN A 263 -60.79 -0.92 -0.60
CA ASN A 263 -61.95 -0.54 -1.41
C ASN A 263 -62.55 -1.71 -2.20
N LEU A 264 -61.79 -2.77 -2.49
CA LEU A 264 -62.25 -3.99 -3.17
C LEU A 264 -62.90 -5.00 -2.21
N SER A 265 -62.72 -4.85 -0.90
CA SER A 265 -63.21 -5.76 0.13
C SER A 265 -64.74 -5.97 0.16
N THR A 266 -65.48 -5.17 -0.58
CA THR A 266 -66.94 -5.30 -0.77
C THR A 266 -67.34 -6.27 -1.89
N LYS A 267 -66.40 -6.81 -2.70
CA LYS A 267 -66.70 -7.60 -3.92
C LYS A 267 -65.90 -8.92 -4.05
N VAL A 268 -64.99 -9.25 -3.17
CA VAL A 268 -64.11 -10.42 -3.27
C VAL A 268 -64.22 -11.28 -2.00
N ASP A 269 -63.98 -12.60 -2.14
CA ASP A 269 -64.06 -13.58 -1.06
C ASP A 269 -63.02 -13.20 0.05
N LYS A 270 -63.50 -13.21 1.28
CA LYS A 270 -62.73 -12.70 2.44
C LYS A 270 -61.41 -13.45 2.68
N GLU A 271 -61.39 -14.77 2.39
CA GLU A 271 -60.17 -15.60 2.53
C GLU A 271 -59.09 -15.26 1.50
N GLU A 272 -59.47 -14.95 0.26
CA GLU A 272 -58.53 -14.56 -0.81
C GLU A 272 -57.95 -13.17 -0.54
N LEU A 273 -58.78 -12.27 -0.01
CA LEU A 273 -58.37 -10.92 0.38
C LEU A 273 -57.42 -10.92 1.58
N ASP A 274 -57.66 -11.77 2.57
CA ASP A 274 -56.79 -11.90 3.74
C ASP A 274 -55.46 -12.57 3.37
N SER A 275 -55.46 -13.52 2.41
CA SER A 275 -54.21 -14.08 1.87
C SER A 275 -53.37 -13.07 1.08
N LEU A 276 -54.01 -12.19 0.29
CA LEU A 276 -53.34 -11.10 -0.40
C LEU A 276 -52.84 -10.03 0.57
N LYS A 277 -53.61 -9.69 1.60
CA LYS A 277 -53.18 -8.76 2.65
C LYS A 277 -51.99 -9.33 3.43
N SER A 278 -52.01 -10.60 3.77
CA SER A 278 -50.90 -11.27 4.44
C SER A 278 -49.63 -11.35 3.56
N SER A 279 -49.79 -11.53 2.25
CA SER A 279 -48.71 -11.49 1.28
C SER A 279 -48.12 -10.08 1.12
N LEU A 280 -48.92 -9.04 1.29
CA LEU A 280 -48.45 -7.63 1.30
C LEU A 280 -47.86 -7.24 2.65
N ASP A 281 -48.31 -7.81 3.75
CA ASP A 281 -47.71 -7.59 5.06
C ASP A 281 -46.31 -8.27 5.19
N VAL A 282 -46.00 -9.25 4.33
CA VAL A 282 -44.64 -9.78 4.14
C VAL A 282 -43.70 -8.72 3.62
N PHE A 283 -44.16 -7.71 2.90
CA PHE A 283 -43.36 -6.53 2.48
C PHE A 283 -43.25 -5.45 3.57
N LYS A 284 -43.92 -5.60 4.71
CA LYS A 284 -43.72 -4.78 5.91
C LYS A 284 -42.56 -5.33 6.75
N PHE A 285 -41.39 -5.41 6.15
CA PHE A 285 -40.18 -5.70 6.95
C PHE A 285 -39.81 -4.47 7.77
N VAL A 286 -40.44 -4.40 8.89
CA VAL A 286 -40.04 -3.43 9.90
C VAL A 286 -39.40 -4.21 11.04
N ASN A 287 -38.17 -4.67 10.83
CA ASN A 287 -37.28 -4.81 11.95
C ASN A 287 -37.09 -3.41 12.49
N LYS A 288 -37.82 -3.04 13.54
CA LYS A 288 -37.68 -1.73 14.19
C LYS A 288 -36.43 -1.77 15.05
N THR A 289 -35.27 -1.55 14.42
CA THR A 289 -34.00 -1.43 15.12
C THR A 289 -33.80 -0.03 15.72
N ASN A 290 -34.81 0.85 15.59
CA ASN A 290 -34.73 2.26 15.94
C ASN A 290 -33.57 3.02 15.22
N CYS A 291 -33.07 2.45 14.12
CA CYS A 291 -32.06 3.03 13.24
C CYS A 291 -32.49 2.83 11.78
N GLU A 292 -32.92 3.91 11.14
CA GLU A 292 -33.43 3.91 9.77
C GLU A 292 -32.42 3.32 8.76
N ALA A 293 -31.13 3.62 8.93
CA ALA A 293 -30.07 3.11 8.07
C ALA A 293 -29.93 1.58 8.15
N LEU A 294 -30.02 1.01 9.36
CA LEU A 294 -29.97 -0.44 9.55
C LEU A 294 -31.23 -1.10 9.00
N ASP A 295 -32.41 -0.54 9.28
CA ASP A 295 -33.68 -1.07 8.78
C ASP A 295 -33.70 -1.10 7.24
N MET A 296 -33.12 -0.08 6.58
CA MET A 296 -32.98 -0.03 5.12
C MET A 296 -32.05 -1.13 4.59
N VAL A 297 -30.89 -1.33 5.20
CA VAL A 297 -29.95 -2.41 4.79
C VAL A 297 -30.63 -3.78 4.94
N LEU A 298 -31.32 -4.01 6.08
CA LEU A 298 -32.02 -5.26 6.31
C LEU A 298 -33.10 -5.53 5.27
N ALA A 299 -33.93 -4.54 4.96
CA ALA A 299 -34.96 -4.64 3.93
C ALA A 299 -34.37 -4.95 2.54
N GLU A 300 -33.25 -4.32 2.17
CA GLU A 300 -32.56 -4.59 0.90
C GLU A 300 -32.03 -6.02 0.81
N LYS A 301 -31.43 -6.52 1.90
CA LYS A 301 -30.75 -7.83 1.90
C LYS A 301 -31.69 -9.01 2.12
N GLU A 302 -32.89 -8.80 2.61
CA GLU A 302 -33.80 -9.86 3.00
C GLU A 302 -34.15 -10.82 1.87
N MET A 303 -34.52 -10.31 0.69
CA MET A 303 -34.79 -11.17 -0.46
C MET A 303 -33.60 -12.08 -0.80
N LYS A 304 -32.38 -11.57 -0.62
CA LYS A 304 -31.15 -12.35 -0.84
C LYS A 304 -30.99 -13.41 0.23
N MET A 305 -31.24 -13.06 1.49
CA MET A 305 -31.18 -14.00 2.62
C MET A 305 -32.18 -15.13 2.48
N VAL A 306 -33.43 -14.81 2.14
CA VAL A 306 -34.51 -15.82 1.91
C VAL A 306 -34.14 -16.76 0.75
N LYS A 307 -33.75 -16.20 -0.43
CA LYS A 307 -33.33 -17.04 -1.58
C LYS A 307 -32.16 -17.95 -1.27
N SER A 308 -31.23 -17.49 -0.44
CA SER A 308 -30.06 -18.25 -0.04
C SER A 308 -30.29 -19.16 1.16
N LYS A 309 -31.53 -19.23 1.70
CA LYS A 309 -31.94 -20.01 2.89
C LYS A 309 -31.05 -19.70 4.10
N ILE A 310 -30.85 -18.43 4.39
CA ILE A 310 -30.05 -17.93 5.50
C ILE A 310 -30.99 -17.74 6.71
N HIS A 311 -30.68 -18.35 7.85
CA HIS A 311 -31.33 -18.07 9.12
C HIS A 311 -30.76 -16.77 9.71
N PHE A 312 -31.54 -15.71 9.65
CA PHE A 312 -31.18 -14.40 10.14
C PHE A 312 -31.92 -14.04 11.42
N THR A 313 -31.20 -13.58 12.44
CA THR A 313 -31.73 -13.06 13.68
C THR A 313 -31.23 -11.66 13.93
N CYS A 314 -32.14 -10.72 14.21
CA CYS A 314 -31.81 -9.35 14.55
C CYS A 314 -32.49 -8.93 15.85
N LEU A 315 -31.71 -8.69 16.90
CA LEU A 315 -32.15 -8.20 18.21
C LEU A 315 -31.34 -6.93 18.55
N VAL A 316 -31.64 -5.84 17.84
CA VAL A 316 -30.90 -4.59 17.91
C VAL A 316 -31.82 -3.45 18.27
N ASP A 317 -31.41 -2.64 19.26
CA ASP A 317 -31.85 -1.27 19.45
C ASP A 317 -30.63 -0.36 19.21
N ALA A 318 -30.63 0.31 18.07
CA ALA A 318 -29.55 1.19 17.65
C ALA A 318 -29.92 2.69 17.78
N SER A 319 -30.95 3.03 18.60
CA SER A 319 -31.37 4.41 18.80
C SER A 319 -30.26 5.34 19.31
N LYS A 320 -29.33 4.77 20.10
CA LYS A 320 -28.22 5.49 20.73
C LYS A 320 -27.09 5.91 19.78
N ILE A 321 -27.07 5.42 18.56
CA ILE A 321 -26.07 5.79 17.54
C ILE A 321 -26.64 6.70 16.44
N ASN A 322 -27.87 7.15 16.56
CA ASN A 322 -28.51 8.06 15.56
C ASN A 322 -27.88 9.46 15.48
N TYR A 323 -26.88 9.76 16.30
CA TYR A 323 -26.06 10.95 16.14
C TYR A 323 -25.07 10.84 14.96
N ILE A 324 -24.81 9.61 14.45
CA ILE A 324 -23.99 9.36 13.27
C ILE A 324 -24.86 9.61 12.04
N PRO A 325 -24.35 10.28 10.99
CA PRO A 325 -25.07 10.47 9.73
C PRO A 325 -25.58 9.15 9.15
N LYS A 326 -26.81 9.15 8.67
CA LYS A 326 -27.50 7.94 8.15
C LYS A 326 -26.71 7.24 7.05
N GLU A 327 -26.06 8.00 6.17
CA GLU A 327 -25.23 7.51 5.08
C GLU A 327 -24.05 6.69 5.58
N ASN A 328 -23.45 7.16 6.69
CA ASN A 328 -22.30 6.47 7.30
C ASN A 328 -22.73 5.19 8.02
N LEU A 329 -23.86 5.24 8.74
CA LEU A 329 -24.45 4.02 9.33
C LEU A 329 -24.87 3.01 8.27
N TYR A 330 -25.45 3.48 7.16
CA TYR A 330 -25.82 2.61 6.04
C TYR A 330 -24.57 1.91 5.47
N SER A 331 -23.52 2.65 5.13
CA SER A 331 -22.26 2.08 4.62
C SER A 331 -21.65 1.07 5.59
N LEU A 332 -21.67 1.36 6.89
CA LEU A 332 -21.17 0.46 7.94
C LEU A 332 -21.96 -0.84 7.98
N PHE A 333 -23.29 -0.77 8.05
CA PHE A 333 -24.15 -1.96 8.14
C PHE A 333 -24.18 -2.73 6.81
N GLU A 334 -24.20 -2.03 5.68
CA GLU A 334 -24.11 -2.64 4.35
C GLU A 334 -22.85 -3.50 4.22
N ASN A 335 -21.69 -2.93 4.54
CA ASN A 335 -20.42 -3.65 4.50
C ASN A 335 -20.39 -4.83 5.46
N SER A 336 -20.93 -4.66 6.67
CA SER A 336 -20.92 -5.70 7.70
C SER A 336 -21.84 -6.87 7.35
N ILE A 337 -23.09 -6.57 6.97
CA ILE A 337 -24.12 -7.57 6.67
C ILE A 337 -23.85 -8.27 5.34
N SER A 338 -23.39 -7.52 4.32
CA SER A 338 -22.99 -8.12 3.03
C SER A 338 -21.83 -9.08 3.17
N ASN A 339 -20.83 -8.77 4.00
CA ASN A 339 -19.74 -9.70 4.31
C ASN A 339 -20.23 -10.97 5.01
N ALA A 340 -21.15 -10.85 5.97
CA ALA A 340 -21.75 -11.99 6.65
C ALA A 340 -22.54 -12.88 5.69
N ILE A 341 -23.39 -12.30 4.85
CA ILE A 341 -24.19 -13.02 3.84
C ILE A 341 -23.26 -13.77 2.86
N GLU A 342 -22.21 -13.11 2.40
CA GLU A 342 -21.26 -13.72 1.45
C GLU A 342 -20.52 -14.90 2.09
N ALA A 343 -20.10 -14.77 3.34
CA ALA A 343 -19.41 -15.83 4.07
C ALA A 343 -20.30 -17.08 4.23
N VAL A 344 -21.55 -16.91 4.68
CA VAL A 344 -22.45 -18.04 4.94
C VAL A 344 -23.02 -18.66 3.66
N THR A 345 -23.16 -17.90 2.58
CA THR A 345 -23.68 -18.41 1.30
C THR A 345 -22.81 -19.52 0.71
N GLN A 346 -21.52 -19.53 1.04
CA GLN A 346 -20.57 -20.56 0.60
C GLN A 346 -20.61 -21.84 1.44
N LEU A 347 -21.38 -21.86 2.54
CA LEU A 347 -21.48 -22.97 3.48
C LEU A 347 -22.70 -23.85 3.23
N PRO A 348 -22.74 -25.09 3.79
CA PRO A 348 -23.92 -25.92 3.80
C PRO A 348 -25.10 -25.20 4.48
N GLU A 349 -26.35 -25.52 4.07
CA GLU A 349 -27.55 -24.82 4.51
C GLU A 349 -27.67 -24.79 6.06
N SER A 350 -27.28 -25.89 6.76
CA SER A 350 -27.29 -25.98 8.21
C SER A 350 -26.37 -25.00 8.95
N LYS A 351 -25.39 -24.43 8.26
CA LYS A 351 -24.44 -23.42 8.79
C LYS A 351 -24.70 -21.99 8.25
N ARG A 352 -25.80 -21.78 7.54
CA ARG A 352 -26.17 -20.46 7.04
C ARG A 352 -26.92 -19.65 8.09
N VAL A 353 -26.20 -19.23 9.11
CA VAL A 353 -26.76 -18.47 10.23
C VAL A 353 -26.02 -17.16 10.40
N ILE A 354 -26.79 -16.09 10.58
CA ILE A 354 -26.29 -14.74 10.89
C ILE A 354 -27.09 -14.20 12.06
N ALA A 355 -26.44 -13.67 13.07
CA ALA A 355 -27.07 -12.98 14.18
C ALA A 355 -26.49 -11.56 14.35
N VAL A 356 -27.39 -10.60 14.57
CA VAL A 356 -27.06 -9.22 14.89
C VAL A 356 -27.74 -8.85 16.20
N THR A 357 -26.96 -8.43 17.18
CA THR A 357 -27.46 -8.06 18.49
C THR A 357 -26.85 -6.76 18.98
N SER A 358 -27.57 -6.04 19.84
CA SER A 358 -27.00 -4.87 20.53
C SER A 358 -27.02 -5.08 22.03
N LYS A 359 -26.01 -4.49 22.71
CA LYS A 359 -25.92 -4.50 24.16
C LYS A 359 -25.29 -3.22 24.67
N ASP A 360 -25.88 -2.67 25.70
CA ASP A 360 -25.37 -1.48 26.39
C ASP A 360 -24.27 -1.86 27.38
N TYR A 361 -23.22 -1.03 27.42
CA TYR A 361 -22.10 -1.13 28.35
C TYR A 361 -21.80 0.25 28.94
N GLY A 362 -22.65 0.73 29.84
CA GLY A 362 -22.52 2.06 30.45
C GLY A 362 -22.61 3.18 29.40
N ASP A 363 -21.50 3.87 29.17
CA ASP A 363 -21.41 4.99 28.19
C ASP A 363 -21.20 4.51 26.73
N TYR A 364 -21.28 3.21 26.50
CA TYR A 364 -21.10 2.62 25.18
C TYR A 364 -22.24 1.68 24.82
N ILE A 365 -22.53 1.59 23.53
CA ILE A 365 -23.34 0.56 22.94
C ILE A 365 -22.47 -0.34 22.06
N ASN A 366 -22.56 -1.65 22.22
CA ASN A 366 -21.94 -2.62 21.35
C ASN A 366 -22.96 -3.19 20.36
N ILE A 367 -22.67 -3.13 19.08
CA ILE A 367 -23.39 -3.87 18.05
C ILE A 367 -22.51 -5.06 17.68
N HIS A 368 -23.05 -6.25 17.89
CA HIS A 368 -22.38 -7.51 17.69
C HIS A 368 -22.99 -8.22 16.49
N ILE A 369 -22.16 -8.54 15.51
CA ILE A 369 -22.55 -9.26 14.30
C ILE A 369 -21.75 -10.56 14.27
N GLU A 370 -22.44 -11.69 14.23
CA GLU A 370 -21.79 -12.98 14.13
C GLU A 370 -22.36 -13.83 13.00
N ASN A 371 -21.49 -14.64 12.40
CA ASN A 371 -21.87 -15.57 11.34
C ASN A 371 -20.90 -16.76 11.28
N TYR A 372 -21.40 -17.90 10.78
CA TYR A 372 -20.51 -19.00 10.43
C TYR A 372 -19.61 -18.64 9.26
N CYS A 373 -18.40 -19.21 9.24
CA CYS A 373 -17.45 -19.01 8.15
C CYS A 373 -16.53 -20.22 7.95
N ASP A 374 -15.85 -20.29 6.82
CA ASP A 374 -14.76 -21.22 6.57
C ASP A 374 -13.47 -20.62 7.13
N LYS A 375 -12.98 -21.14 8.27
CA LYS A 375 -11.79 -20.61 8.97
C LYS A 375 -10.53 -20.53 8.10
N ASP A 376 -10.42 -21.45 7.13
CA ASP A 376 -9.23 -21.51 6.25
C ASP A 376 -9.25 -20.39 5.19
N LYS A 377 -10.42 -19.79 4.95
CA LYS A 377 -10.64 -18.70 4.00
C LYS A 377 -10.78 -17.32 4.64
N VAL A 378 -10.88 -17.25 5.98
CA VAL A 378 -11.04 -15.96 6.68
C VAL A 378 -9.70 -15.39 7.09
N ASN A 379 -9.46 -14.13 6.73
CA ASN A 379 -8.33 -13.36 7.24
C ASN A 379 -8.83 -12.29 8.22
N THR A 380 -8.43 -12.41 9.48
CA THR A 380 -8.81 -11.46 10.54
C THR A 380 -7.97 -10.18 10.53
N LYS A 381 -6.93 -10.11 9.69
CA LYS A 381 -6.13 -8.88 9.53
C LYS A 381 -6.85 -7.88 8.63
N ILE A 382 -7.08 -6.69 9.15
CA ILE A 382 -7.74 -5.59 8.43
C ILE A 382 -6.94 -5.24 7.17
N GLY A 383 -7.63 -5.09 6.03
CA GLY A 383 -7.02 -4.72 4.75
C GLY A 383 -6.44 -5.87 3.94
N ILE A 384 -6.55 -7.13 4.39
CA ILE A 384 -6.14 -8.30 3.63
C ILE A 384 -7.38 -9.08 3.18
N THR A 385 -7.57 -9.21 1.87
CA THR A 385 -8.65 -10.01 1.28
C THR A 385 -8.15 -11.38 0.83
N THR A 386 -8.98 -12.41 1.01
CA THR A 386 -8.77 -13.76 0.48
C THR A 386 -9.40 -13.95 -0.90
N LYS A 387 -10.11 -12.93 -1.42
CA LYS A 387 -10.79 -12.99 -2.72
C LYS A 387 -9.82 -12.87 -3.88
N SER A 388 -10.16 -13.49 -5.02
CA SER A 388 -9.34 -13.53 -6.24
C SER A 388 -9.15 -12.15 -6.89
N ASP A 389 -10.14 -11.27 -6.78
CA ASP A 389 -10.04 -9.88 -7.27
C ASP A 389 -9.60 -8.94 -6.13
N LYS A 390 -8.28 -8.72 -6.06
CA LYS A 390 -7.64 -7.89 -5.03
C LYS A 390 -7.80 -6.39 -5.26
N SER A 391 -8.30 -5.96 -6.42
CA SER A 391 -8.33 -4.54 -6.79
C SER A 391 -9.47 -3.77 -6.12
N MET A 392 -10.59 -4.45 -5.81
CA MET A 392 -11.82 -3.86 -5.23
C MET A 392 -12.23 -4.48 -3.89
N HIS A 393 -11.65 -5.60 -3.47
CA HIS A 393 -12.02 -6.31 -2.25
C HIS A 393 -10.99 -6.15 -1.13
N GLY A 394 -11.43 -6.15 0.12
CA GLY A 394 -10.60 -5.95 1.32
C GLY A 394 -10.71 -4.55 1.94
N PHE A 395 -11.46 -3.65 1.29
CA PHE A 395 -11.67 -2.29 1.80
C PHE A 395 -12.86 -2.18 2.76
N GLY A 396 -13.83 -3.12 2.75
CA GLY A 396 -14.99 -3.07 3.61
C GLY A 396 -14.66 -2.99 5.10
N LEU A 397 -13.83 -3.90 5.62
CA LEU A 397 -13.38 -3.85 7.01
C LEU A 397 -12.53 -2.61 7.32
N LYS A 398 -11.73 -2.14 6.37
CA LYS A 398 -10.95 -0.91 6.54
C LYS A 398 -11.84 0.34 6.55
N SER A 399 -12.91 0.35 5.75
CA SER A 399 -13.93 1.40 5.76
C SER A 399 -14.63 1.44 7.12
N ILE A 400 -15.06 0.28 7.64
CA ILE A 400 -15.66 0.17 8.98
C ILE A 400 -14.69 0.69 10.05
N GLU A 401 -13.41 0.27 10.02
CA GLU A 401 -12.40 0.73 10.98
C GLU A 401 -12.19 2.25 10.94
N MET A 402 -12.16 2.84 9.76
CA MET A 402 -12.00 4.30 9.61
C MET A 402 -13.21 5.04 10.18
N MET A 403 -14.42 4.57 9.90
CA MET A 403 -15.64 5.13 10.44
C MET A 403 -15.67 5.01 11.97
N MET A 404 -15.34 3.84 12.52
CA MET A 404 -15.27 3.66 13.98
C MET A 404 -14.30 4.64 14.63
N LYS A 405 -13.14 4.91 14.00
CA LYS A 405 -12.18 5.92 14.49
C LYS A 405 -12.72 7.34 14.42
N GLU A 406 -13.42 7.70 13.35
CA GLU A 406 -14.04 9.00 13.16
C GLU A 406 -15.03 9.31 14.27
N TYR A 407 -15.85 8.34 14.64
CA TYR A 407 -16.85 8.47 15.70
C TYR A 407 -16.35 7.99 17.09
N LYS A 408 -15.03 7.98 17.31
CA LYS A 408 -14.38 7.57 18.57
C LYS A 408 -14.82 6.20 19.09
N GLY A 409 -15.31 5.35 18.19
CA GLY A 409 -15.68 3.97 18.47
C GLY A 409 -14.49 3.01 18.42
N LYS A 410 -14.72 1.77 18.80
CA LYS A 410 -13.74 0.69 18.75
C LYS A 410 -14.32 -0.51 17.99
N MET A 411 -13.49 -1.09 17.13
CA MET A 411 -13.82 -2.31 16.37
C MET A 411 -12.96 -3.47 16.86
N SER A 412 -13.60 -4.64 17.05
CA SER A 412 -12.91 -5.89 17.37
C SER A 412 -13.41 -7.01 16.49
N ILE A 413 -12.49 -7.81 15.99
CA ILE A 413 -12.78 -8.99 15.18
C ILE A 413 -12.25 -10.21 15.92
N LYS A 414 -13.09 -11.23 16.04
CA LYS A 414 -12.72 -12.51 16.65
C LYS A 414 -13.12 -13.66 15.71
N LEU A 415 -12.28 -14.65 15.62
CA LEU A 415 -12.56 -15.92 14.95
C LEU A 415 -12.38 -17.02 15.97
N LYS A 416 -13.47 -17.67 16.31
CA LYS A 416 -13.47 -18.81 17.25
C LYS A 416 -14.12 -20.00 16.56
N GLU A 417 -13.34 -21.05 16.35
CA GLU A 417 -13.75 -22.22 15.55
C GLU A 417 -14.20 -21.79 14.14
N ASP A 418 -15.48 -22.01 13.78
CA ASP A 418 -16.09 -21.65 12.50
C ASP A 418 -16.98 -20.40 12.62
N ILE A 419 -16.86 -19.60 13.69
CA ILE A 419 -17.69 -18.41 13.93
C ILE A 419 -16.82 -17.16 13.83
N PHE A 420 -17.17 -16.28 12.92
CA PHE A 420 -16.64 -14.94 12.81
C PHE A 420 -17.53 -13.99 13.59
N SER A 421 -16.93 -13.16 14.43
CA SER A 421 -17.61 -12.14 15.22
C SER A 421 -16.99 -10.78 15.01
N LEU A 422 -17.83 -9.80 14.74
CA LEU A 422 -17.49 -8.38 14.61
C LEU A 422 -18.19 -7.61 15.74
N ASP A 423 -17.42 -7.02 16.61
CA ASP A 423 -17.90 -6.15 17.68
C ASP A 423 -17.64 -4.68 17.30
N LEU A 424 -18.69 -3.86 17.31
CA LEU A 424 -18.66 -2.42 17.01
C LEU A 424 -19.13 -1.66 18.27
N LEU A 425 -18.20 -1.10 18.99
CA LEU A 425 -18.43 -0.38 20.23
C LEU A 425 -18.46 1.13 19.98
N PHE A 426 -19.63 1.75 20.13
CA PHE A 426 -19.85 3.19 19.95
C PHE A 426 -20.05 3.90 21.28
N PRO A 427 -19.52 5.11 21.47
CA PRO A 427 -19.88 5.96 22.60
C PRO A 427 -21.34 6.43 22.46
N ILE A 428 -22.10 6.47 23.56
CA ILE A 428 -23.50 6.89 23.57
C ILE A 428 -23.64 8.42 23.49
N GLN A 429 -22.64 9.14 24.01
CA GLN A 429 -22.57 10.60 23.92
C GLN A 429 -21.31 11.01 23.18
N PHE A 430 -21.49 11.61 22.02
CA PHE A 430 -20.40 12.17 21.21
C PHE A 430 -20.45 13.68 21.26
N GLU A 431 -19.59 14.32 22.06
CA GLU A 431 -19.34 15.74 21.93
C GLU A 431 -18.58 15.99 20.62
N GLN A 432 -19.22 16.59 19.64
CA GLN A 432 -18.53 17.15 18.48
C GLN A 432 -17.61 18.28 18.98
N THR A 433 -16.35 17.97 19.22
CA THR A 433 -15.32 19.02 19.27
C THR A 433 -15.16 19.52 17.83
N ASN A 434 -15.67 20.72 17.57
CA ASN A 434 -15.44 21.46 16.34
C ASN A 434 -13.93 21.49 16.05
N PHE A 435 -13.49 20.77 15.03
CA PHE A 435 -12.20 20.98 14.39
C PHE A 435 -12.39 22.06 13.30
N ASP A 436 -12.70 23.28 13.74
CA ASP A 436 -12.42 24.50 12.97
C ASP A 436 -11.10 25.07 13.55
N ASN A 437 -9.99 24.73 12.88
CA ASN A 437 -8.77 25.56 12.81
C ASN A 437 -7.85 24.97 11.73
#